data_63177bf76997f95d6bd7e0e51c175662
#
_entry.id   63177bf76997f95d6bd7e0e51c175662
#
_cell.length_a   1.000
_cell.length_b   1.000
_cell.length_c   1.000
_cell.angle_alpha   90.00
_cell.angle_beta   90.00
_cell.angle_gamma   90.00
#
_symmetry.space_group_name_H-M   'P 1'
#
loop_
_entity.id
_entity.type
_entity.pdbx_description
1 polymer ?
#
loop_
_entity_poly.entity_id
_entity_poly.type
_entity_poly.pdbx_seq_one_letter_code
_entity_poly.pdbx_strand_id
1 'polypeptide(L)'
;RRVLHPKRKTIGLRVPEHKTLQELLALHGAPLLATTLIPPGESEPLNDAHSIREQFEHALAAVVDAGACPSEPTTVIDLTPMGTGGEPEVVREGRGSLQALGL
;
A
#
# COMPACT_ATOMS: atom_id res chain seq x y z
N ARG A 1 0.55 -4.42 16.89
CA ARG A 1 1.22 -3.42 17.71
C ARG A 1 2.66 -3.17 17.31
N ARG A 2 3.38 -4.20 16.85
CA ARG A 2 4.78 -4.06 16.38
C ARG A 2 4.92 -3.25 15.10
N VAL A 3 3.87 -3.13 14.30
CA VAL A 3 3.87 -2.36 13.05
C VAL A 3 3.49 -0.90 13.26
N LEU A 4 3.05 -0.53 14.47
CA LEU A 4 2.69 0.83 14.81
C LEU A 4 3.92 1.57 15.35
N HIS A 5 4.23 2.72 14.75
CA HIS A 5 5.32 3.56 15.24
C HIS A 5 5.02 4.03 16.68
N PRO A 6 5.98 3.93 17.64
CA PRO A 6 5.72 4.24 19.05
C PRO A 6 5.16 5.63 19.34
N LYS A 7 5.51 6.60 18.50
CA LYS A 7 5.07 8.00 18.66
C LYS A 7 3.78 8.33 17.93
N ARG A 8 3.24 7.40 17.15
CA ARG A 8 2.00 7.61 16.40
C ARG A 8 0.85 6.90 17.06
N LYS A 9 -0.30 7.57 17.11
CA LYS A 9 -1.55 7.00 17.65
C LYS A 9 -2.39 6.31 16.60
N THR A 10 -2.06 6.47 15.33
CA THR A 10 -2.79 5.89 14.22
C THR A 10 -1.87 5.05 13.34
N ILE A 11 -2.46 4.11 12.61
CA ILE A 11 -1.74 3.25 11.68
C ILE A 11 -2.43 3.32 10.32
N GLY A 12 -1.64 3.33 9.25
CA GLY A 12 -2.15 3.16 7.89
C GLY A 12 -2.26 1.68 7.54
N LEU A 13 -3.42 1.27 7.09
CA LEU A 13 -3.65 -0.08 6.59
C LEU A 13 -3.84 -0.04 5.09
N ARG A 14 -3.26 -1.03 4.40
CA ARG A 14 -3.43 -1.22 2.96
C ARG A 14 -4.07 -2.58 2.71
N VAL A 15 -5.13 -2.58 1.91
CA VAL A 15 -5.82 -3.80 1.48
C VAL A 15 -5.84 -3.80 -0.04
N PRO A 16 -4.77 -4.31 -0.68
CA PRO A 16 -4.68 -4.27 -2.13
C PRO A 16 -5.57 -5.32 -2.78
N GLU A 17 -6.24 -4.92 -3.84
CA GLU A 17 -6.94 -5.84 -4.73
C GLU A 17 -5.94 -6.35 -5.77
N HIS A 18 -5.08 -7.28 -5.36
CA HIS A 18 -4.01 -7.81 -6.18
C HIS A 18 -3.79 -9.29 -5.84
N LYS A 19 -4.03 -10.16 -6.80
CA LYS A 19 -4.02 -11.60 -6.57
C LYS A 19 -2.69 -12.13 -6.02
N THR A 20 -1.58 -11.76 -6.65
CA THR A 20 -0.25 -12.22 -6.22
C THR A 20 0.06 -11.77 -4.80
N LEU A 21 -0.26 -10.52 -4.46
CA LEU A 21 -0.01 -9.98 -3.13
C LEU A 21 -0.91 -10.63 -2.09
N GLN A 22 -2.17 -10.91 -2.41
CA GLN A 22 -3.07 -11.62 -1.52
C GLN A 22 -2.60 -13.05 -1.24
N GLU A 23 -2.09 -13.74 -2.25
CA GLU A 23 -1.51 -15.07 -2.09
C GLU A 23 -0.25 -15.04 -1.22
N LEU A 24 0.61 -14.04 -1.42
CA LEU A 24 1.80 -13.85 -0.60
C LEU A 24 1.45 -13.61 0.86
N LEU A 25 0.47 -12.75 1.11
CA LEU A 25 -0.01 -12.45 2.47
C LEU A 25 -0.60 -13.70 3.14
N ALA A 26 -1.35 -14.50 2.39
CA ALA A 26 -1.91 -15.75 2.91
C ALA A 26 -0.82 -16.75 3.32
N LEU A 27 0.23 -16.87 2.52
CA LEU A 27 1.37 -17.73 2.87
C LEU A 27 2.16 -17.20 4.06
N HIS A 28 2.31 -15.88 4.14
CA HIS A 28 3.04 -15.23 5.24
C HIS A 28 2.27 -15.31 6.55
N GLY A 29 0.95 -15.21 6.50
CA GLY A 29 0.08 -15.34 7.67
C GLY A 29 0.12 -14.15 8.65
N ALA A 30 0.66 -13.01 8.23
CA ALA A 30 0.79 -11.81 9.06
C ALA A 30 0.85 -10.55 8.19
N PRO A 31 0.59 -9.36 8.76
CA PRO A 31 0.78 -8.12 8.03
C PRO A 31 2.23 -7.89 7.59
N LEU A 32 2.41 -7.20 6.49
CA LEU A 32 3.72 -6.79 5.99
C LEU A 32 3.85 -5.27 6.08
N LEU A 33 5.04 -4.80 6.43
CA LEU A 33 5.37 -3.39 6.28
C LEU A 33 5.56 -3.09 4.79
N ALA A 34 4.98 -2.01 4.34
CA ALA A 34 5.02 -1.65 2.94
C ALA A 34 5.15 -0.14 2.73
N THR A 35 5.74 0.21 1.63
CA THR A 35 5.81 1.59 1.17
C THR A 35 5.73 1.63 -0.35
N THR A 36 5.38 2.77 -0.89
CA THR A 36 5.44 2.99 -2.34
C THR A 36 6.89 3.24 -2.75
N LEU A 37 7.34 2.57 -3.79
CA LEU A 37 8.71 2.71 -4.26
C LEU A 37 8.82 3.91 -5.20
N ILE A 38 9.17 5.06 -4.63
CA ILE A 38 9.48 6.28 -5.38
C ILE A 38 10.93 6.60 -5.12
N PRO A 39 11.83 6.45 -6.13
CA PRO A 39 13.25 6.75 -5.92
C PRO A 39 13.49 8.22 -5.58
N PRO A 40 14.56 8.54 -4.86
CA PRO A 40 14.91 9.94 -4.58
C PRO A 40 15.03 10.77 -5.86
N GLY A 41 14.41 11.94 -5.86
CA GLY A 41 14.41 12.84 -7.02
C GLY A 41 13.34 12.54 -8.06
N GLU A 42 12.65 11.41 -7.93
CA GLU A 42 11.53 11.04 -8.82
C GLU A 42 10.19 11.45 -8.21
N SER A 43 9.18 11.63 -9.06
CA SER A 43 7.83 11.97 -8.62
C SER A 43 6.86 10.81 -8.77
N GLU A 44 7.24 9.78 -9.50
CA GLU A 44 6.38 8.63 -9.76
C GLU A 44 6.99 7.32 -9.28
N PRO A 45 6.14 6.37 -8.85
CA PRO A 45 6.64 5.08 -8.43
C PRO A 45 7.18 4.25 -9.59
N LEU A 46 8.17 3.43 -9.31
CA LEU A 46 8.60 2.38 -10.23
C LEU A 46 7.54 1.27 -10.25
N ASN A 47 7.21 0.79 -11.43
CA ASN A 47 6.21 -0.27 -11.60
C ASN A 47 6.66 -1.43 -12.49
N ASP A 48 7.92 -1.43 -12.89
CA ASP A 48 8.50 -2.47 -13.73
C ASP A 48 9.55 -3.24 -12.94
N ALA A 49 9.35 -4.56 -12.81
CA ALA A 49 10.22 -5.42 -12.01
C ALA A 49 11.67 -5.42 -12.52
N HIS A 50 11.88 -5.36 -13.83
CA HIS A 50 13.21 -5.34 -14.40
C HIS A 50 13.98 -4.08 -14.00
N SER A 51 13.35 -2.92 -14.11
CA SER A 51 13.94 -1.64 -13.70
C SER A 51 14.22 -1.60 -12.20
N ILE A 52 13.32 -2.13 -11.39
CA ILE A 52 13.51 -2.23 -9.94
C ILE A 52 14.72 -3.10 -9.62
N ARG A 53 14.82 -4.23 -10.26
CA ARG A 53 15.95 -5.13 -10.07
C ARG A 53 17.27 -4.48 -10.46
N GLU A 54 17.32 -3.82 -11.61
CA GLU A 54 18.55 -3.14 -12.07
C GLU A 54 19.02 -2.09 -11.07
N GLN A 55 18.10 -1.31 -10.52
CA GLN A 55 18.46 -0.21 -9.62
C GLN A 55 18.76 -0.65 -8.19
N PHE A 56 18.11 -1.71 -7.71
CA PHE A 56 18.11 -2.06 -6.29
C PHE A 56 18.51 -3.49 -5.97
N GLU A 57 19.00 -4.28 -6.94
CA GLU A 57 19.27 -5.70 -6.71
C GLU A 57 20.20 -5.99 -5.54
N HIS A 58 21.15 -5.08 -5.25
CA HIS A 58 22.08 -5.24 -4.14
C HIS A 58 21.50 -4.85 -2.79
N ALA A 59 20.35 -4.16 -2.79
CA ALA A 59 19.66 -3.70 -1.58
C ALA A 59 18.45 -4.56 -1.22
N LEU A 60 18.04 -5.45 -2.13
CA LEU A 60 16.82 -6.25 -1.98
C LEU A 60 17.15 -7.73 -1.86
N ALA A 61 16.39 -8.44 -1.03
CA ALA A 61 16.46 -9.89 -0.95
C ALA A 61 15.82 -10.55 -2.18
N ALA A 62 14.75 -9.94 -2.70
CA ALA A 62 14.02 -10.48 -3.83
C ALA A 62 13.16 -9.41 -4.50
N VAL A 63 12.79 -9.64 -5.74
CA VAL A 63 11.77 -8.88 -6.46
C VAL A 63 10.71 -9.87 -6.94
N VAL A 64 9.46 -9.64 -6.57
CA VAL A 64 8.33 -10.46 -7.02
C VAL A 64 7.71 -9.79 -8.23
N ASP A 65 7.85 -10.41 -9.40
CA ASP A 65 7.33 -9.90 -10.65
C ASP A 65 5.91 -10.43 -10.90
N ALA A 66 4.94 -9.54 -10.82
CA ALA A 66 3.53 -9.85 -11.13
C ALA A 66 3.03 -9.03 -12.34
N GLY A 67 3.96 -8.56 -13.16
CA GLY A 67 3.67 -7.64 -14.25
C GLY A 67 3.66 -6.19 -13.80
N ALA A 68 3.45 -5.28 -14.73
CA ALA A 68 3.41 -3.86 -14.42
C ALA A 68 2.14 -3.53 -13.64
N CYS A 69 2.29 -2.69 -12.62
CA CYS A 69 1.15 -2.20 -11.84
C CYS A 69 0.60 -0.90 -12.45
N PRO A 70 -0.71 -0.65 -12.32
CA PRO A 70 -1.28 0.64 -12.72
C PRO A 70 -0.63 1.79 -11.96
N SER A 71 -0.43 2.92 -12.61
CA SER A 71 0.14 4.11 -11.99
C SER A 71 -0.87 4.93 -11.19
N GLU A 72 -2.15 4.65 -11.35
CA GLU A 72 -3.21 5.36 -10.63
C GLU A 72 -3.10 5.11 -9.13
N PRO A 73 -3.13 6.16 -8.29
CA PRO A 73 -3.03 6.00 -6.84
C PRO A 73 -4.23 5.26 -6.26
N THR A 74 -4.03 4.70 -5.08
CA THR A 74 -5.08 4.03 -4.33
C THR A 74 -6.04 5.02 -3.68
N THR A 75 -7.26 4.56 -3.37
CA THR A 75 -8.20 5.31 -2.55
C THR A 75 -7.75 5.29 -1.10
N VAL A 76 -7.77 6.44 -0.45
CA VAL A 76 -7.37 6.58 0.96
C VAL A 76 -8.52 7.17 1.76
N ILE A 77 -8.87 6.51 2.85
CA ILE A 77 -9.96 6.90 3.74
C ILE A 77 -9.44 7.04 5.15
N ASP A 78 -9.78 8.14 5.80
CA ASP A 78 -9.47 8.36 7.21
C ASP A 78 -10.65 7.88 8.06
N LEU A 79 -10.41 6.86 8.87
CA LEU A 79 -11.40 6.28 9.77
C LEU A 79 -11.31 6.84 11.19
N THR A 80 -10.34 7.71 11.46
CA THR A 80 -10.15 8.25 12.81
C THR A 80 -11.37 9.01 13.36
N PRO A 81 -12.16 9.75 12.55
CA PRO A 81 -13.36 10.40 13.06
C PRO A 81 -14.39 9.43 13.63
N MET A 82 -14.40 8.18 13.18
CA MET A 82 -15.35 7.17 13.68
C MET A 82 -15.14 6.84 15.15
N GLY A 83 -13.92 7.02 15.67
CA GLY A 83 -13.63 6.81 17.09
C GLY A 83 -14.35 7.77 18.04
N THR A 84 -14.84 8.88 17.52
CA THR A 84 -15.60 9.90 18.27
C THR A 84 -17.03 10.06 17.77
N GLY A 85 -17.55 9.06 17.07
CA GLY A 85 -18.93 9.08 16.55
C GLY A 85 -19.11 9.81 15.23
N GLY A 86 -18.02 10.23 14.58
CA GLY A 86 -18.05 10.86 13.27
C GLY A 86 -18.08 9.85 12.12
N GLU A 87 -18.05 10.35 10.91
CA GLU A 87 -18.09 9.53 9.71
C GLU A 87 -16.72 9.38 9.06
N PRO A 88 -16.51 8.31 8.25
CA PRO A 88 -15.28 8.17 7.47
C PRO A 88 -15.07 9.38 6.56
N GLU A 89 -13.83 9.81 6.44
CA GLU A 89 -13.46 10.94 5.59
C GLU A 89 -12.64 10.44 4.40
N VAL A 90 -13.07 10.77 3.18
CA VAL A 90 -12.33 10.42 1.97
C VAL A 90 -11.18 11.40 1.79
N VAL A 91 -9.96 10.93 2.02
CA VAL A 91 -8.74 11.72 1.84
C VAL A 91 -8.40 11.83 0.36
N ARG A 92 -8.57 10.72 -0.37
CA ARG A 92 -8.27 10.65 -1.79
C ARG A 92 -9.09 9.53 -2.43
N GLU A 93 -9.79 9.84 -3.51
CA GLU A 93 -10.41 8.81 -4.34
C GLU A 93 -9.43 8.41 -5.44
N GLY A 94 -9.14 7.13 -5.53
CA GLY A 94 -8.27 6.55 -6.52
C GLY A 94 -8.89 5.31 -7.13
N ARG A 95 -8.10 4.24 -7.30
CA ARG A 95 -8.54 3.01 -7.95
C ARG A 95 -9.62 2.24 -7.17
N GLY A 96 -9.59 2.33 -5.85
CA GLY A 96 -10.54 1.60 -5.02
C GLY A 96 -11.94 2.21 -5.10
N SER A 97 -12.97 1.36 -5.19
CA SER A 97 -14.36 1.80 -5.26
C SER A 97 -14.87 2.24 -3.89
N LEU A 98 -15.38 3.46 -3.81
CA LEU A 98 -16.05 3.94 -2.60
C LEU A 98 -17.34 3.18 -2.33
N GLN A 99 -18.04 2.74 -3.39
CA GLN A 99 -19.27 1.98 -3.25
C GLN A 99 -19.04 0.63 -2.55
N ALA A 100 -17.90 0.00 -2.78
CA ALA A 100 -17.54 -1.25 -2.13
C ALA A 100 -17.43 -1.10 -0.61
N LEU A 101 -17.20 0.13 -0.13
CA LEU A 101 -17.11 0.46 1.29
C LEU A 101 -18.39 1.10 1.85
N GLY A 102 -19.42 1.24 1.04
CA GLY A 102 -20.67 1.89 1.44
C GLY A 102 -20.58 3.41 1.51
N LEU A 103 -19.64 3.98 0.78
CA LEU A 103 -19.39 5.44 0.75
C LEU A 103 -19.72 6.12 -0.62
#